data_3c6c0f9c504252d148d27b7d734f5a54
#
_entry.id   3c6c0f9c504252d148d27b7d734f5a54
#
_cell.length_a   1.000
_cell.length_b   1.000
_cell.length_c   1.000
_cell.angle_alpha   90.00
_cell.angle_beta   90.00
_cell.angle_gamma   90.00
#
_symmetry.space_group_name_H-M   'P 1'
#
loop_
_entity.id
_entity.type
_entity.pdbx_description
1 polymer ?
#
loop_
_entity_poly.entity_id
_entity_poly.type
_entity_poly.pdbx_seq_one_letter_code
_entity_poly.pdbx_strand_id
1 'polypeptide(L)'
;MQRLLKSAYCFFAALLLTTAAAAQHKISGRVIDTTQEPLVGATITLKEKPSVGTTTDTEGRYTLTLPDQKEYTVQVSFVGYVTATKKTTAARQGRLDFILKE
;
A
#
# COMPACT_ATOMS: atom_id res chain seq x y z
N MET A 1 -9.57 37.51 -28.50
CA MET A 1 -9.51 36.07 -28.76
C MET A 1 -8.21 35.42 -28.36
N GLN A 2 -7.06 35.98 -28.72
CA GLN A 2 -5.78 35.39 -28.35
C GLN A 2 -5.53 35.32 -26.82
N ARG A 3 -6.04 36.27 -26.07
CA ARG A 3 -5.91 36.30 -24.60
C ARG A 3 -6.65 35.14 -23.92
N LEU A 4 -7.82 34.77 -24.46
CA LEU A 4 -8.60 33.66 -23.92
C LEU A 4 -7.94 32.32 -24.19
N LEU A 5 -7.29 32.18 -25.34
CA LEU A 5 -6.54 30.94 -25.65
C LEU A 5 -5.36 30.74 -24.75
N LYS A 6 -4.62 31.80 -24.38
CA LYS A 6 -3.51 31.73 -23.48
C LYS A 6 -3.95 31.30 -22.07
N SER A 7 -5.08 31.81 -21.59
CA SER A 7 -5.64 31.42 -20.29
C SER A 7 -6.02 29.94 -20.26
N ALA A 8 -6.59 29.42 -21.35
CA ALA A 8 -6.95 28.02 -21.46
C ALA A 8 -5.72 27.11 -21.42
N TYR A 9 -4.63 27.52 -22.03
CA TYR A 9 -3.39 26.73 -22.00
C TYR A 9 -2.78 26.65 -20.61
N CYS A 10 -2.74 27.75 -19.88
CA CYS A 10 -2.20 27.77 -18.52
C CYS A 10 -3.03 26.89 -17.58
N PHE A 11 -4.33 26.90 -17.73
CA PHE A 11 -5.23 26.10 -16.92
C PHE A 11 -5.04 24.59 -17.19
N PHE A 12 -4.85 24.22 -18.44
CA PHE A 12 -4.64 22.84 -18.85
C PHE A 12 -3.30 22.29 -18.32
N ALA A 13 -2.25 23.10 -18.34
CA ALA A 13 -0.96 22.72 -17.81
C ALA A 13 -1.02 22.45 -16.29
N ALA A 14 -1.76 23.25 -15.54
CA ALA A 14 -1.94 23.08 -14.11
C ALA A 14 -2.66 21.76 -13.78
N LEU A 15 -3.64 21.35 -14.58
CA LEU A 15 -4.34 20.09 -14.44
C LEU A 15 -3.42 18.88 -14.64
N LEU A 16 -2.52 18.93 -15.60
CA LEU A 16 -1.56 17.86 -15.87
C LEU A 16 -0.58 17.67 -14.71
N LEU A 17 -0.14 18.75 -14.08
CA LEU A 17 0.73 18.68 -12.91
C LEU A 17 0.03 18.03 -11.69
N THR A 18 -1.27 18.28 -11.53
CA THR A 18 -2.04 17.67 -10.45
C THR A 18 -2.18 16.15 -10.60
N THR A 19 -2.32 15.66 -11.84
CA THR A 19 -2.41 14.22 -12.09
C THR A 19 -1.10 13.49 -11.80
N ALA A 20 0.06 14.11 -12.02
CA ALA A 20 1.35 13.51 -11.73
C ALA A 20 1.58 13.32 -10.22
N ALA A 21 1.00 14.17 -9.37
CA ALA A 21 1.14 14.08 -7.91
C ALA A 21 0.34 12.91 -7.30
N ALA A 22 -0.60 12.30 -8.03
CA ALA A 22 -1.43 11.20 -7.54
C ALA A 22 -0.78 9.81 -7.69
N ALA A 23 0.42 9.72 -8.27
CA ALA A 23 1.09 8.45 -8.54
C ALA A 23 1.90 7.94 -7.33
N GLN A 24 1.27 7.84 -6.15
CA GLN A 24 1.88 7.22 -4.99
C GLN A 24 1.75 5.69 -5.09
N HIS A 25 2.83 4.99 -4.71
CA HIS A 25 2.85 3.53 -4.75
C HIS A 25 2.25 2.99 -3.45
N LYS A 26 1.10 2.33 -3.56
CA LYS A 26 0.41 1.73 -2.42
C LYS A 26 0.22 0.24 -2.66
N ILE A 27 0.35 -0.54 -1.60
CA ILE A 27 -0.04 -1.94 -1.59
C ILE A 27 -1.20 -2.12 -0.62
N SER A 28 -2.09 -3.02 -0.94
CA SER A 28 -3.21 -3.37 -0.09
C SER A 28 -3.39 -4.88 -0.08
N GLY A 29 -4.11 -5.39 0.90
CA GLY A 29 -4.36 -6.81 0.98
C GLY A 29 -5.14 -7.15 2.22
N ARG A 30 -5.21 -8.44 2.50
CA ARG A 30 -5.95 -8.99 3.62
C ARG A 30 -5.08 -9.97 4.38
N VAL A 31 -5.19 -9.96 5.71
CA VAL A 31 -4.50 -10.89 6.58
C VAL A 31 -5.55 -11.78 7.24
N ILE A 32 -5.44 -13.08 7.00
CA ILE A 32 -6.34 -14.09 7.56
C ILE A 32 -5.53 -15.20 8.23
N ASP A 33 -6.18 -16.02 9.03
CA ASP A 33 -5.57 -17.23 9.57
C ASP A 33 -5.87 -18.44 8.67
N THR A 34 -5.43 -19.64 9.09
CA THR A 34 -5.63 -20.87 8.32
C THR A 34 -7.08 -21.31 8.25
N THR A 35 -7.97 -20.76 9.10
CA THR A 35 -9.41 -21.02 9.06
C THR A 35 -10.17 -19.95 8.28
N GLN A 36 -9.46 -19.06 7.58
CA GLN A 36 -9.97 -17.95 6.79
C GLN A 36 -10.62 -16.83 7.61
N GLU A 37 -10.36 -16.79 8.90
CA GLU A 37 -10.83 -15.69 9.75
C GLU A 37 -9.91 -14.47 9.64
N PRO A 38 -10.49 -13.25 9.55
CA PRO A 38 -9.66 -12.05 9.48
C PRO A 38 -8.96 -11.78 10.79
N LEU A 39 -7.69 -11.37 10.70
CA LEU A 39 -6.90 -10.98 11.87
C LEU A 39 -6.95 -9.47 12.04
N VAL A 40 -7.61 -9.01 13.09
CA VAL A 40 -7.82 -7.59 13.39
C VAL A 40 -6.66 -7.07 14.22
N GLY A 41 -6.04 -5.98 13.79
CA GLY A 41 -4.93 -5.38 14.53
C GLY A 41 -3.59 -6.04 14.27
N ALA A 42 -3.46 -6.87 13.23
CA ALA A 42 -2.16 -7.39 12.81
C ALA A 42 -1.27 -6.24 12.35
N THR A 43 0.03 -6.32 12.66
CA THR A 43 0.99 -5.28 12.32
C THR A 43 1.67 -5.60 11.01
N ILE A 44 1.65 -4.64 10.07
CA ILE A 44 2.32 -4.75 8.77
C ILE A 44 3.42 -3.70 8.72
N THR A 45 4.66 -4.13 8.46
CA THR A 45 5.81 -3.22 8.37
C THR A 45 6.70 -3.61 7.20
N LEU A 46 7.58 -2.68 6.81
CA LEU A 46 8.66 -2.97 5.87
C LEU A 46 9.88 -3.40 6.66
N LYS A 47 10.44 -4.56 6.33
CA LYS A 47 11.62 -5.08 7.01
C LYS A 47 12.83 -4.14 6.87
N GLU A 48 13.02 -3.58 5.66
CA GLU A 48 14.11 -2.66 5.36
C GLU A 48 13.88 -1.26 5.95
N LYS A 49 12.63 -0.92 6.26
CA LYS A 49 12.28 0.40 6.77
C LYS A 49 11.13 0.28 7.80
N PRO A 50 11.43 -0.17 9.03
CA PRO A 50 10.39 -0.49 10.02
C PRO A 50 9.51 0.69 10.46
N SER A 51 9.94 1.93 10.18
CA SER A 51 9.13 3.12 10.46
C SER A 51 7.91 3.23 9.54
N VAL A 52 7.90 2.50 8.42
CA VAL A 52 6.75 2.43 7.51
C VAL A 52 5.92 1.23 7.90
N GLY A 53 4.70 1.46 8.34
CA GLY A 53 3.83 0.37 8.78
C GLY A 53 2.38 0.78 8.91
N THR A 54 1.53 -0.21 9.09
CA THR A 54 0.10 -0.04 9.31
C THR A 54 -0.44 -1.24 10.09
N THR A 55 -1.73 -1.22 10.40
CA THR A 55 -2.42 -2.33 11.04
C THR A 55 -3.66 -2.72 10.24
N THR A 56 -4.12 -3.96 10.42
CA THR A 56 -5.34 -4.42 9.77
C THR A 56 -6.58 -3.89 10.46
N ASP A 57 -7.66 -3.72 9.68
CA ASP A 57 -8.96 -3.28 10.16
C ASP A 57 -9.82 -4.47 10.63
N THR A 58 -11.10 -4.22 10.89
CA THR A 58 -12.05 -5.24 11.39
C THR A 58 -12.29 -6.38 10.40
N GLU A 59 -11.97 -6.18 9.13
CA GLU A 59 -12.08 -7.21 8.09
C GLU A 59 -10.74 -7.84 7.74
N GLY A 60 -9.69 -7.51 8.49
CA GLY A 60 -8.34 -7.98 8.25
C GLY A 60 -7.65 -7.31 7.07
N ARG A 61 -8.20 -6.22 6.55
CA ARG A 61 -7.64 -5.50 5.40
C ARG A 61 -6.64 -4.45 5.84
N TYR A 62 -5.66 -4.20 4.99
CA TYR A 62 -4.64 -3.16 5.22
C TYR A 62 -4.33 -2.42 3.93
N THR A 63 -3.84 -1.21 4.08
CA THR A 63 -3.26 -0.42 2.99
C THR A 63 -1.94 0.16 3.49
N LEU A 64 -0.87 -0.07 2.75
CA LEU A 64 0.47 0.39 3.09
C LEU A 64 1.00 1.27 1.97
N THR A 65 1.41 2.49 2.30
CA THR A 65 2.02 3.43 1.34
C THR A 65 3.52 3.23 1.36
N LEU A 66 4.10 2.90 0.21
CA LEU A 66 5.55 2.73 0.06
C LEU A 66 6.21 4.09 -0.17
N PRO A 67 7.43 4.30 0.38
CA PRO A 67 8.13 5.59 0.23
C PRO A 67 8.63 5.83 -1.20
N ASP A 68 8.88 4.76 -1.95
CA ASP A 68 9.34 4.83 -3.34
C ASP A 68 8.98 3.52 -4.06
N GLN A 69 9.48 3.34 -5.29
CA GLN A 69 9.20 2.16 -6.10
C GLN A 69 10.23 1.04 -5.96
N LYS A 70 11.07 1.08 -4.93
CA LYS A 70 12.05 0.03 -4.69
C LYS A 70 11.36 -1.23 -4.17
N GLU A 71 12.09 -2.35 -4.26
CA GLU A 71 11.64 -3.62 -3.72
C GLU A 71 11.79 -3.62 -2.20
N TYR A 72 10.72 -3.98 -1.50
CA TYR A 72 10.72 -4.10 -0.04
C TYR A 72 10.18 -5.46 0.38
N THR A 73 10.58 -5.90 1.58
CA THR A 73 10.02 -7.08 2.22
C THR A 73 8.93 -6.63 3.19
N VAL A 74 7.70 -7.04 2.92
CA VAL A 74 6.55 -6.75 3.79
C VAL A 74 6.47 -7.84 4.84
N GLN A 75 6.43 -7.45 6.11
CA GLN A 75 6.38 -8.35 7.25
C GLN A 75 5.07 -8.15 8.00
N VAL A 76 4.37 -9.25 8.26
CA VAL A 76 3.12 -9.24 9.02
C VAL A 76 3.30 -10.04 10.29
N SER A 77 2.96 -9.45 11.43
CA SER A 77 3.04 -10.09 12.72
C SER A 77 1.74 -9.93 13.50
N PHE A 78 1.42 -10.94 14.30
CA PHE A 78 0.26 -10.93 15.19
C PHE A 78 0.56 -11.83 16.39
N VAL A 79 0.11 -11.43 17.57
CA VAL A 79 0.38 -12.17 18.81
C VAL A 79 -0.20 -13.58 18.72
N GLY A 80 0.64 -14.59 18.98
CA GLY A 80 0.24 -15.98 18.91
C GLY A 80 0.38 -16.62 17.53
N TYR A 81 0.86 -15.87 16.52
CA TYR A 81 1.01 -16.35 15.15
C TYR A 81 2.46 -16.25 14.68
N VAL A 82 2.82 -17.11 13.74
CA VAL A 82 4.14 -17.08 13.11
C VAL A 82 4.19 -15.89 12.15
N THR A 83 5.24 -15.07 12.28
CA THR A 83 5.47 -13.92 11.41
C THR A 83 5.65 -14.35 9.95
N ALA A 84 4.93 -13.69 9.04
CA ALA A 84 5.02 -13.98 7.61
C ALA A 84 5.67 -12.81 6.87
N THR A 85 6.42 -13.13 5.81
CA THR A 85 7.06 -12.12 4.98
C THR A 85 6.80 -12.41 3.50
N LYS A 86 6.64 -11.35 2.70
CA LYS A 86 6.56 -11.44 1.24
C LYS A 86 7.22 -10.20 0.64
N LYS A 87 7.79 -10.36 -0.55
CA LYS A 87 8.41 -9.24 -1.26
C LYS A 87 7.38 -8.48 -2.08
N THR A 88 7.56 -7.18 -2.21
CA THR A 88 6.65 -6.32 -2.97
C THR A 88 6.66 -6.62 -4.46
N THR A 89 7.67 -7.32 -4.98
CA THR A 89 7.68 -7.76 -6.38
C THR A 89 6.51 -8.67 -6.71
N ALA A 90 5.96 -9.40 -5.71
CA ALA A 90 4.77 -10.22 -5.89
C ALA A 90 3.49 -9.39 -5.98
N ALA A 91 3.54 -8.11 -5.61
CA ALA A 91 2.38 -7.21 -5.57
C ALA A 91 2.35 -6.27 -6.79
N ARG A 92 2.62 -6.79 -7.98
CA ARG A 92 2.67 -5.96 -9.21
C ARG A 92 1.40 -5.16 -9.45
N GLN A 93 0.27 -5.65 -8.96
CA GLN A 93 -1.03 -4.96 -9.08
C GLN A 93 -1.43 -4.23 -7.80
N GLY A 94 -0.49 -4.06 -6.87
CA GLY A 94 -0.75 -3.38 -5.61
C GLY A 94 -1.49 -4.22 -4.59
N ARG A 95 -1.60 -5.53 -4.77
CA ARG A 95 -2.27 -6.43 -3.84
C ARG A 95 -1.33 -7.50 -3.31
N LEU A 96 -1.30 -7.67 -1.98
CA LEU A 96 -0.45 -8.64 -1.30
C LEU A 96 -1.19 -9.18 -0.07
N ASP A 97 -1.68 -10.42 -0.16
CA ASP A 97 -2.43 -11.06 0.90
C ASP A 97 -1.56 -11.99 1.73
N PHE A 98 -1.92 -12.20 2.99
CA PHE A 98 -1.16 -13.03 3.92
C PHE A 98 -2.09 -14.01 4.63
N ILE A 99 -1.57 -15.22 4.87
CA ILE A 99 -2.20 -16.24 5.71
C ILE A 99 -1.22 -16.55 6.83
N LEU A 100 -1.60 -16.27 8.08
CA LEU A 100 -0.75 -16.52 9.24
C LEU A 100 -1.12 -17.86 9.89
N LYS A 101 -0.09 -18.57 10.36
CA LYS A 101 -0.21 -19.82 11.11
C LYS A 101 0.03 -19.57 12.58
N GLU A 102 -0.72 -20.25 13.42
CA GLU A 102 -0.50 -20.22 14.86
C GLU A 102 0.78 -20.94 15.27
#